data_d832ddfe7582f6a71baba7be58d99932
#
_entry.id   d832ddfe7582f6a71baba7be58d99932
#
_cell.length_a   1.000
_cell.length_b   1.000
_cell.length_c   1.000
_cell.angle_alpha   90.00
_cell.angle_beta   90.00
_cell.angle_gamma   90.00
#
_symmetry.space_group_name_H-M   'P 1'
#
loop_
_entity.id
_entity.type
_entity.pdbx_description
1 polymer ?
#
loop_
_entity_poly.entity_id
_entity_poly.type
_entity_poly.pdbx_seq_one_letter_code
_entity_poly.pdbx_strand_id
1 'polypeptide(L)'
;MIKDPIYGKNNLFAVADEAVNTYMFRPLGWPIAKFLKKTPISANQLTFVGLIFGILSGVFYYYGGNSNYFFGALFLFIASLIDCTDGPLARLKNMQSEFGKILEGTVDYLVGIFVFIGLSISLYRESNYSKGTLFVIVIVFIMIVVQNIGWDYSKMQFMNIMEKGIFEPVTSFSDFFQKHTELRYKERGVIAKIGILGYYIYNLAIERFLSPTFPYKKREVKYFSEDERKQYYKRFRLIMRLWTWNAAKTKIVFIVLCTAFYQKKIMIFGLLLVFNLLWIMTFIAHKINFYKKS
;
A
#
# COMPACT_ATOMS: atom_id res chain seq x y z
N MET A 1 25.11 8.07 -14.15
CA MET A 1 23.96 7.52 -13.39
C MET A 1 24.21 6.04 -13.14
N ILE A 2 24.41 5.65 -11.89
CA ILE A 2 24.61 4.25 -11.52
C ILE A 2 23.27 3.56 -11.74
N LYS A 3 23.21 2.56 -12.60
CA LYS A 3 22.04 1.69 -12.78
C LYS A 3 21.88 0.90 -11.48
N ASP A 4 20.96 1.33 -10.62
CA ASP A 4 20.60 0.56 -9.43
C ASP A 4 19.91 -0.74 -9.91
N PRO A 5 20.49 -1.91 -9.66
CA PRO A 5 19.94 -3.19 -10.12
C PRO A 5 18.57 -3.49 -9.52
N ILE A 6 18.23 -2.87 -8.38
CA ILE A 6 16.97 -3.06 -7.66
C ILE A 6 15.86 -2.16 -8.26
N TYR A 7 16.19 -0.91 -8.62
CA TYR A 7 15.21 0.10 -9.05
C TYR A 7 15.24 0.42 -10.56
N GLY A 8 16.14 -0.20 -11.33
CA GLY A 8 16.28 0.09 -12.76
C GLY A 8 16.93 1.45 -13.04
N LYS A 9 16.50 2.14 -14.12
CA LYS A 9 17.17 3.35 -14.59
C LYS A 9 16.91 4.62 -13.75
N ASN A 10 15.94 4.62 -12.83
CA ASN A 10 15.49 5.84 -12.14
C ASN A 10 15.55 5.73 -10.62
N ASN A 11 16.43 6.52 -9.97
CA ASN A 11 16.46 6.73 -8.52
C ASN A 11 15.14 7.34 -7.95
N LEU A 12 14.22 7.77 -8.81
CA LEU A 12 12.90 8.29 -8.43
C LEU A 12 12.06 7.24 -7.72
N PHE A 13 12.09 5.99 -8.21
CA PHE A 13 11.38 4.88 -7.55
C PHE A 13 11.88 4.66 -6.11
N ALA A 14 13.19 4.83 -5.86
CA ALA A 14 13.73 4.68 -4.52
C ALA A 14 13.20 5.73 -3.53
N VAL A 15 12.84 6.94 -3.99
CA VAL A 15 12.24 7.98 -3.14
C VAL A 15 10.77 7.71 -2.85
N ALA A 16 10.05 7.13 -3.81
CA ALA A 16 8.63 6.85 -3.75
C ALA A 16 8.32 5.38 -3.42
N ASP A 17 9.32 4.55 -3.12
CA ASP A 17 9.10 3.19 -2.64
C ASP A 17 8.92 3.18 -1.12
N GLU A 18 8.16 2.23 -0.61
CA GLU A 18 7.94 2.08 0.82
C GLU A 18 9.27 1.94 1.58
N ALA A 19 9.44 2.65 2.69
CA ALA A 19 10.69 2.64 3.44
C ALA A 19 11.11 1.23 3.83
N VAL A 20 10.17 0.42 4.32
CA VAL A 20 10.43 -0.97 4.72
C VAL A 20 10.79 -1.85 3.52
N ASN A 21 10.20 -1.63 2.35
CA ASN A 21 10.61 -2.32 1.14
C ASN A 21 12.06 -1.98 0.78
N THR A 22 12.38 -0.68 0.76
CA THR A 22 13.70 -0.20 0.39
C THR A 22 14.81 -0.75 1.29
N TYR A 23 14.60 -0.73 2.62
CA TYR A 23 15.64 -1.03 3.58
C TYR A 23 15.67 -2.48 4.07
N MET A 24 14.56 -3.22 3.94
CA MET A 24 14.43 -4.56 4.48
C MET A 24 14.06 -5.61 3.42
N PHE A 25 12.88 -5.51 2.81
CA PHE A 25 12.40 -6.59 1.94
C PHE A 25 13.13 -6.69 0.60
N ARG A 26 13.48 -5.57 -0.04
CA ARG A 26 14.22 -5.63 -1.32
C ARG A 26 15.64 -6.18 -1.18
N PRO A 27 16.42 -5.79 -0.17
CA PRO A 27 17.72 -6.43 0.08
C PRO A 27 17.63 -7.94 0.32
N LEU A 28 16.57 -8.40 1.00
CA LEU A 28 16.33 -9.83 1.25
C LEU A 28 15.76 -10.55 0.01
N GLY A 29 14.84 -9.93 -0.71
CA GLY A 29 14.17 -10.53 -1.87
C GLY A 29 15.02 -10.57 -3.13
N TRP A 30 15.96 -9.63 -3.29
CA TRP A 30 16.80 -9.57 -4.49
C TRP A 30 17.70 -10.82 -4.71
N PRO A 31 18.41 -11.35 -3.71
CA PRO A 31 19.13 -12.62 -3.84
C PRO A 31 18.22 -13.79 -4.20
N ILE A 32 17.02 -13.83 -3.60
CA ILE A 32 16.01 -14.86 -3.88
C ILE A 32 15.55 -14.76 -5.34
N ALA A 33 15.23 -13.55 -5.82
CA ALA A 33 14.86 -13.34 -7.23
C ALA A 33 15.96 -13.76 -8.21
N LYS A 34 17.22 -13.47 -7.90
CA LYS A 34 18.38 -13.92 -8.70
C LYS A 34 18.51 -15.46 -8.73
N PHE A 35 18.29 -16.12 -7.61
CA PHE A 35 18.29 -17.57 -7.53
C PHE A 35 17.16 -18.16 -8.36
N LEU A 36 15.92 -17.65 -8.17
CA LEU A 36 14.73 -18.10 -8.87
C LEU A 36 14.74 -17.79 -10.39
N LYS A 37 15.56 -16.82 -10.83
CA LYS A 37 15.75 -16.56 -12.27
C LYS A 37 16.22 -17.82 -13.01
N LYS A 38 17.01 -18.67 -12.36
CA LYS A 38 17.57 -19.90 -12.95
C LYS A 38 16.60 -21.09 -12.89
N THR A 39 15.45 -20.94 -12.27
CA THR A 39 14.42 -21.99 -12.12
C THR A 39 13.25 -21.77 -13.09
N PRO A 40 12.38 -22.75 -13.35
CA PRO A 40 11.19 -22.57 -14.18
C PRO A 40 10.08 -21.75 -13.49
N ILE A 41 10.22 -21.40 -12.21
CA ILE A 41 9.19 -20.69 -11.42
C ILE A 41 8.93 -19.31 -12.00
N SER A 42 7.68 -19.02 -12.38
CA SER A 42 7.25 -17.71 -12.84
C SER A 42 6.95 -16.74 -11.69
N ALA A 43 6.95 -15.44 -11.96
CA ALA A 43 6.56 -14.42 -10.98
C ALA A 43 5.13 -14.65 -10.47
N ASN A 44 4.17 -14.94 -11.37
CA ASN A 44 2.78 -15.19 -10.99
C ASN A 44 2.63 -16.42 -10.07
N GLN A 45 3.40 -17.50 -10.31
CA GLN A 45 3.43 -18.65 -9.39
C GLN A 45 3.95 -18.25 -8.02
N LEU A 46 4.97 -17.41 -7.97
CA LEU A 46 5.51 -16.89 -6.72
C LEU A 46 4.47 -16.06 -5.97
N THR A 47 3.73 -15.20 -6.68
CA THR A 47 2.61 -14.42 -6.10
C THR A 47 1.54 -15.33 -5.49
N PHE A 48 1.18 -16.45 -6.15
CA PHE A 48 0.26 -17.45 -5.58
C PHE A 48 0.80 -18.13 -4.33
N VAL A 49 2.09 -18.43 -4.29
CA VAL A 49 2.74 -18.96 -3.07
C VAL A 49 2.65 -17.93 -1.95
N GLY A 50 2.87 -16.65 -2.24
CA GLY A 50 2.66 -15.55 -1.28
C GLY A 50 1.23 -15.50 -0.73
N LEU A 51 0.21 -15.69 -1.58
CA LEU A 51 -1.18 -15.77 -1.16
C LEU A 51 -1.43 -16.92 -0.17
N ILE A 52 -0.88 -18.11 -0.43
CA ILE A 52 -1.01 -19.26 0.46
C ILE A 52 -0.45 -18.93 1.85
N PHE A 53 0.77 -18.37 1.92
CA PHE A 53 1.36 -17.95 3.19
C PHE A 53 0.54 -16.83 3.87
N GLY A 54 -0.03 -15.91 3.12
CA GLY A 54 -0.93 -14.87 3.64
C GLY A 54 -2.22 -15.44 4.23
N ILE A 55 -2.84 -16.41 3.58
CA ILE A 55 -4.02 -17.13 4.10
C ILE A 55 -3.66 -17.91 5.37
N LEU A 56 -2.54 -18.65 5.36
CA LEU A 56 -2.05 -19.36 6.55
C LEU A 56 -1.82 -18.40 7.72
N SER A 57 -1.22 -17.24 7.47
CA SER A 57 -1.08 -16.20 8.50
C SER A 57 -2.42 -15.82 9.12
N GLY A 58 -3.43 -15.52 8.30
CA GLY A 58 -4.78 -15.19 8.76
C GLY A 58 -5.42 -16.32 9.59
N VAL A 59 -5.23 -17.57 9.17
CA VAL A 59 -5.73 -18.77 9.90
C VAL A 59 -5.05 -18.89 11.27
N PHE A 60 -3.72 -18.75 11.35
CA PHE A 60 -3.01 -18.81 12.62
C PHE A 60 -3.41 -17.66 13.54
N TYR A 61 -3.55 -16.45 13.03
CA TYR A 61 -4.08 -15.34 13.81
C TYR A 61 -5.50 -15.57 14.32
N TYR A 62 -6.36 -16.20 13.50
CA TYR A 62 -7.73 -16.55 13.91
C TYR A 62 -7.75 -17.46 15.15
N TYR A 63 -6.87 -18.47 15.23
CA TYR A 63 -6.80 -19.35 16.39
C TYR A 63 -6.33 -18.62 17.65
N GLY A 64 -5.48 -17.62 17.54
CA GLY A 64 -4.97 -16.83 18.66
C GLY A 64 -4.02 -17.61 19.59
N GLY A 65 -3.62 -16.96 20.69
CA GLY A 65 -2.63 -17.52 21.62
C GLY A 65 -1.18 -17.37 21.14
N ASN A 66 -0.21 -17.47 22.07
CA ASN A 66 1.19 -17.15 21.84
C ASN A 66 1.80 -17.83 20.60
N SER A 67 1.69 -19.15 20.53
CA SER A 67 2.29 -19.93 19.44
C SER A 67 1.65 -19.59 18.10
N ASN A 68 0.32 -19.47 18.05
CA ASN A 68 -0.36 -19.14 16.80
C ASN A 68 -0.07 -17.71 16.34
N TYR A 69 0.03 -16.74 17.24
CA TYR A 69 0.46 -15.39 16.89
C TYR A 69 1.88 -15.37 16.31
N PHE A 70 2.80 -16.18 16.86
CA PHE A 70 4.15 -16.30 16.31
C PHE A 70 4.15 -16.90 14.89
N PHE A 71 3.43 -18.01 14.66
CA PHE A 71 3.33 -18.61 13.33
C PHE A 71 2.58 -17.70 12.35
N GLY A 72 1.53 -17.00 12.79
CA GLY A 72 0.86 -15.97 12.00
C GLY A 72 1.82 -14.87 11.55
N ALA A 73 2.65 -14.37 12.47
CA ALA A 73 3.69 -13.39 12.18
C ALA A 73 4.73 -13.92 11.18
N LEU A 74 5.21 -15.15 11.39
CA LEU A 74 6.19 -15.79 10.50
C LEU A 74 5.65 -15.93 9.08
N PHE A 75 4.42 -16.42 8.92
CA PHE A 75 3.81 -16.58 7.60
C PHE A 75 3.52 -15.25 6.92
N LEU A 76 3.11 -14.21 7.67
CA LEU A 76 2.94 -12.86 7.14
C LEU A 76 4.25 -12.25 6.67
N PHE A 77 5.34 -12.47 7.42
CA PHE A 77 6.67 -12.05 7.02
C PHE A 77 7.10 -12.73 5.72
N ILE A 78 6.92 -14.05 5.61
CA ILE A 78 7.24 -14.82 4.41
C ILE A 78 6.40 -14.34 3.21
N ALA A 79 5.08 -14.15 3.39
CA ALA A 79 4.20 -13.62 2.35
C ALA A 79 4.69 -12.26 1.85
N SER A 80 5.05 -11.35 2.76
CA SER A 80 5.56 -10.02 2.42
C SER A 80 6.92 -10.05 1.72
N LEU A 81 7.79 -11.01 2.07
CA LEU A 81 9.08 -11.22 1.41
C LEU A 81 8.89 -11.74 -0.02
N ILE A 82 7.98 -12.67 -0.20
CA ILE A 82 7.61 -13.24 -1.51
C ILE A 82 7.07 -12.14 -2.42
N ASP A 83 6.14 -11.33 -1.94
CA ASP A 83 5.58 -10.19 -2.67
C ASP A 83 6.66 -9.20 -3.13
N CYS A 84 7.63 -8.88 -2.26
CA CYS A 84 8.75 -8.03 -2.66
C CYS A 84 9.76 -8.72 -3.61
N THR A 85 9.61 -10.00 -3.87
CA THR A 85 10.51 -10.81 -4.72
C THR A 85 9.95 -11.01 -6.13
N ASP A 86 8.63 -11.12 -6.29
CA ASP A 86 7.99 -11.47 -7.58
C ASP A 86 8.15 -10.37 -8.64
N GLY A 87 8.02 -9.09 -8.29
CA GLY A 87 8.26 -7.97 -9.19
C GLY A 87 9.71 -7.93 -9.73
N PRO A 88 10.77 -8.01 -8.90
CA PRO A 88 12.14 -8.23 -9.34
C PRO A 88 12.32 -9.47 -10.22
N LEU A 89 11.70 -10.60 -9.88
CA LEU A 89 11.76 -11.82 -10.67
C LEU A 89 11.15 -11.63 -12.06
N ALA A 90 9.97 -10.98 -12.14
CA ALA A 90 9.32 -10.65 -13.42
C ALA A 90 10.24 -9.80 -14.32
N ARG A 91 10.94 -8.81 -13.74
CA ARG A 91 11.91 -7.98 -14.47
C ARG A 91 13.12 -8.79 -14.94
N LEU A 92 13.69 -9.63 -14.09
CA LEU A 92 14.86 -10.46 -14.42
C LEU A 92 14.57 -11.50 -15.51
N LYS A 93 13.33 -11.95 -15.62
CA LYS A 93 12.89 -12.92 -16.64
C LYS A 93 12.27 -12.26 -17.88
N ASN A 94 12.15 -10.92 -17.91
CA ASN A 94 11.42 -10.18 -18.95
C ASN A 94 9.97 -10.65 -19.15
N MET A 95 9.29 -11.03 -18.05
CA MET A 95 7.93 -11.55 -18.02
C MET A 95 6.93 -10.55 -17.39
N GLN A 96 7.20 -9.27 -17.50
CA GLN A 96 6.30 -8.22 -16.99
C GLN A 96 5.02 -8.21 -17.83
N SER A 97 3.86 -8.23 -17.16
CA SER A 97 2.55 -8.14 -17.83
C SER A 97 1.58 -7.28 -17.01
N GLU A 98 0.58 -6.70 -17.68
CA GLU A 98 -0.50 -5.99 -16.99
C GLU A 98 -1.30 -6.93 -16.09
N PHE A 99 -1.53 -8.14 -16.53
CA PHE A 99 -2.18 -9.19 -15.72
C PHE A 99 -1.40 -9.48 -14.44
N GLY A 100 -0.05 -9.60 -14.51
CA GLY A 100 0.79 -9.82 -13.34
C GLY A 100 0.67 -8.69 -12.32
N LYS A 101 0.61 -7.42 -12.75
CA LYS A 101 0.42 -6.28 -11.85
C LYS A 101 -0.96 -6.28 -11.17
N ILE A 102 -2.01 -6.65 -11.91
CA ILE A 102 -3.36 -6.77 -11.35
C ILE A 102 -3.42 -7.92 -10.34
N LEU A 103 -2.78 -9.05 -10.66
CA LEU A 103 -2.70 -10.21 -9.78
C LEU A 103 -1.98 -9.88 -8.48
N GLU A 104 -0.78 -9.25 -8.55
CA GLU A 104 0.00 -8.78 -7.41
C GLU A 104 -0.86 -7.90 -6.49
N GLY A 105 -1.46 -6.82 -7.03
CA GLY A 105 -2.33 -5.94 -6.25
C GLY A 105 -3.54 -6.66 -5.65
N THR A 106 -4.17 -7.59 -6.38
CA THR A 106 -5.32 -8.36 -5.88
C THR A 106 -4.91 -9.27 -4.72
N VAL A 107 -3.77 -9.94 -4.84
CA VAL A 107 -3.24 -10.82 -3.79
C VAL A 107 -2.89 -10.04 -2.54
N ASP A 108 -2.27 -8.87 -2.66
CA ASP A 108 -1.96 -7.99 -1.51
C ASP A 108 -3.22 -7.61 -0.71
N TYR A 109 -4.30 -7.24 -1.40
CA TYR A 109 -5.58 -6.95 -0.74
C TYR A 109 -6.17 -8.19 -0.06
N LEU A 110 -6.14 -9.35 -0.72
CA LEU A 110 -6.65 -10.60 -0.13
C LEU A 110 -5.86 -10.98 1.13
N VAL A 111 -4.54 -10.96 1.07
CA VAL A 111 -3.69 -11.23 2.25
C VAL A 111 -4.02 -10.25 3.38
N GLY A 112 -4.13 -8.96 3.08
CA GLY A 112 -4.52 -7.94 4.07
C GLY A 112 -5.87 -8.24 4.74
N ILE A 113 -6.87 -8.66 3.96
CA ILE A 113 -8.21 -9.02 4.44
C ILE A 113 -8.15 -10.25 5.35
N PHE A 114 -7.48 -11.33 4.94
CA PHE A 114 -7.37 -12.56 5.74
C PHE A 114 -6.65 -12.30 7.07
N VAL A 115 -5.55 -11.57 7.04
CA VAL A 115 -4.79 -11.20 8.24
C VAL A 115 -5.62 -10.31 9.15
N PHE A 116 -6.30 -9.29 8.61
CA PHE A 116 -7.13 -8.39 9.41
C PHE A 116 -8.29 -9.12 10.07
N ILE A 117 -9.01 -9.99 9.34
CA ILE A 117 -10.12 -10.78 9.87
C ILE A 117 -9.61 -11.72 10.96
N GLY A 118 -8.52 -12.47 10.70
CA GLY A 118 -7.96 -13.39 11.68
C GLY A 118 -7.58 -12.69 12.99
N LEU A 119 -6.81 -11.61 12.92
CA LEU A 119 -6.44 -10.79 14.08
C LEU A 119 -7.66 -10.22 14.80
N SER A 120 -8.63 -9.70 14.08
CA SER A 120 -9.82 -9.07 14.65
C SER A 120 -10.65 -10.05 15.45
N ILE A 121 -10.90 -11.24 14.90
CA ILE A 121 -11.69 -12.28 15.57
C ILE A 121 -10.98 -12.76 16.84
N SER A 122 -9.66 -12.98 16.77
CA SER A 122 -8.91 -13.44 17.93
C SER A 122 -8.86 -12.38 19.04
N LEU A 123 -8.59 -11.12 18.70
CA LEU A 123 -8.60 -10.01 19.67
C LEU A 123 -9.98 -9.81 20.30
N TYR A 124 -11.05 -9.92 19.51
CA TYR A 124 -12.42 -9.80 20.01
C TYR A 124 -12.77 -10.93 20.97
N ARG A 125 -12.43 -12.18 20.62
CA ARG A 125 -12.62 -13.36 21.47
C ARG A 125 -11.81 -13.28 22.77
N GLU A 126 -10.52 -12.91 22.68
CA GLU A 126 -9.62 -12.76 23.83
C GLU A 126 -10.03 -11.63 24.77
N SER A 127 -10.81 -10.67 24.30
CA SER A 127 -11.39 -9.60 25.11
C SER A 127 -12.75 -9.96 25.73
N ASN A 128 -13.13 -11.25 25.74
CA ASN A 128 -14.47 -11.74 26.16
C ASN A 128 -15.60 -11.02 25.39
N TYR A 129 -15.43 -10.85 24.08
CA TYR A 129 -16.42 -10.23 23.18
C TYR A 129 -16.81 -8.80 23.57
N SER A 130 -15.86 -8.04 24.09
CA SER A 130 -16.07 -6.65 24.52
C SER A 130 -16.47 -5.74 23.34
N LYS A 131 -17.57 -4.99 23.50
CA LYS A 131 -18.02 -3.96 22.54
C LYS A 131 -16.95 -2.87 22.33
N GLY A 132 -16.18 -2.54 23.39
CA GLY A 132 -15.07 -1.59 23.30
C GLY A 132 -13.97 -2.08 22.38
N THR A 133 -13.61 -3.38 22.44
CA THR A 133 -12.63 -3.98 21.53
C THR A 133 -13.12 -3.96 20.08
N LEU A 134 -14.40 -4.28 19.85
CA LEU A 134 -14.98 -4.21 18.51
C LEU A 134 -14.91 -2.78 17.94
N PHE A 135 -15.25 -1.78 18.74
CA PHE A 135 -15.16 -0.37 18.35
C PHE A 135 -13.71 0.03 17.97
N VAL A 136 -12.74 -0.39 18.78
CA VAL A 136 -11.31 -0.15 18.50
C VAL A 136 -10.88 -0.81 17.19
N ILE A 137 -11.27 -2.06 16.94
CA ILE A 137 -10.96 -2.79 15.70
C ILE A 137 -11.50 -2.02 14.47
N VAL A 138 -12.75 -1.57 14.55
CA VAL A 138 -13.37 -0.80 13.44
C VAL A 138 -12.63 0.51 13.20
N ILE A 139 -12.27 1.24 14.26
CA ILE A 139 -11.49 2.48 14.12
C ILE A 139 -10.13 2.20 13.49
N VAL A 140 -9.39 1.20 13.98
CA VAL A 140 -8.08 0.82 13.41
C VAL A 140 -8.20 0.49 11.94
N PHE A 141 -9.24 -0.26 11.54
CA PHE A 141 -9.50 -0.56 10.13
C PHE A 141 -9.66 0.69 9.28
N ILE A 142 -10.58 1.58 9.70
CA ILE A 142 -10.84 2.84 8.99
C ILE A 142 -9.55 3.66 8.87
N MET A 143 -8.78 3.78 9.95
CA MET A 143 -7.53 4.54 9.97
C MET A 143 -6.48 3.95 9.01
N ILE A 144 -6.31 2.62 8.99
CA ILE A 144 -5.38 1.95 8.06
C ILE A 144 -5.79 2.23 6.61
N VAL A 145 -7.08 2.14 6.28
CA VAL A 145 -7.60 2.41 4.94
C VAL A 145 -7.32 3.86 4.53
N VAL A 146 -7.67 4.83 5.39
CA VAL A 146 -7.44 6.26 5.11
C VAL A 146 -5.95 6.57 4.93
N GLN A 147 -5.09 6.01 5.76
CA GLN A 147 -3.64 6.21 5.67
C GLN A 147 -3.06 5.62 4.38
N ASN A 148 -3.50 4.44 3.97
CA ASN A 148 -3.04 3.81 2.73
C ASN A 148 -3.51 4.59 1.50
N ILE A 149 -4.77 5.04 1.47
CA ILE A 149 -5.29 5.91 0.41
C ILE A 149 -4.45 7.18 0.30
N GLY A 150 -4.12 7.82 1.43
CA GLY A 150 -3.27 9.02 1.46
C GLY A 150 -1.88 8.78 0.90
N TRP A 151 -1.28 7.67 1.24
CA TRP A 151 0.01 7.24 0.71
C TRP A 151 -0.05 7.00 -0.81
N ASP A 152 -0.97 6.16 -1.27
CA ASP A 152 -1.10 5.78 -2.68
C ASP A 152 -1.36 7.00 -3.56
N TYR A 153 -2.25 7.89 -3.13
CA TYR A 153 -2.52 9.12 -3.84
C TYR A 153 -1.29 10.04 -3.94
N SER A 154 -0.60 10.25 -2.82
CA SER A 154 0.60 11.11 -2.79
C SER A 154 1.72 10.53 -3.67
N LYS A 155 1.91 9.21 -3.65
CA LYS A 155 2.85 8.49 -4.50
C LYS A 155 2.49 8.63 -5.98
N MET A 156 1.22 8.40 -6.33
CA MET A 156 0.73 8.50 -7.70
C MET A 156 0.96 9.91 -8.27
N GLN A 157 0.61 10.96 -7.53
CA GLN A 157 0.81 12.33 -7.97
C GLN A 157 2.29 12.68 -8.11
N PHE A 158 3.12 12.28 -7.15
CA PHE A 158 4.55 12.51 -7.22
C PHE A 158 5.16 11.84 -8.46
N MET A 159 4.80 10.59 -8.74
CA MET A 159 5.31 9.85 -9.90
C MET A 159 4.82 10.44 -11.22
N ASN A 160 3.54 10.82 -11.33
CA ASN A 160 3.00 11.46 -12.53
C ASN A 160 3.72 12.78 -12.84
N ILE A 161 3.97 13.63 -11.84
CA ILE A 161 4.72 14.89 -12.04
C ILE A 161 6.15 14.58 -12.45
N MET A 162 6.81 13.63 -11.79
CA MET A 162 8.23 13.35 -12.04
C MET A 162 8.48 12.64 -13.37
N GLU A 163 7.63 11.70 -13.76
CA GLU A 163 7.81 10.90 -14.97
C GLU A 163 7.18 11.57 -16.21
N LYS A 164 5.93 11.98 -16.07
CA LYS A 164 5.15 12.52 -17.19
C LYS A 164 5.16 14.04 -17.26
N GLY A 165 5.56 14.73 -16.19
CA GLY A 165 5.46 16.19 -16.08
C GLY A 165 4.01 16.68 -15.97
N ILE A 166 3.09 15.84 -15.49
CA ILE A 166 1.66 16.13 -15.47
C ILE A 166 1.13 15.94 -14.05
N PHE A 167 0.40 16.93 -13.56
CA PHE A 167 -0.49 16.76 -12.41
C PHE A 167 -1.89 16.50 -12.96
N GLU A 168 -2.40 15.31 -12.72
CA GLU A 168 -3.78 14.95 -13.05
C GLU A 168 -4.63 15.07 -11.79
N PRO A 169 -5.63 15.96 -11.77
CA PRO A 169 -6.62 15.96 -10.69
C PRO A 169 -7.37 14.63 -10.70
N VAL A 170 -7.84 14.22 -9.53
CA VAL A 170 -8.69 13.02 -9.44
C VAL A 170 -9.92 13.23 -10.32
N THR A 171 -10.13 12.30 -11.23
CA THR A 171 -11.34 12.30 -12.06
C THR A 171 -12.57 12.34 -11.17
N SER A 172 -13.45 13.32 -11.41
CA SER A 172 -14.70 13.40 -10.68
C SER A 172 -15.46 12.08 -10.79
N PHE A 173 -16.13 11.71 -9.70
CA PHE A 173 -16.99 10.53 -9.70
C PHE A 173 -17.98 10.53 -10.87
N SER A 174 -18.58 11.68 -11.19
CA SER A 174 -19.50 11.82 -12.32
C SER A 174 -18.85 11.41 -13.64
N ASP A 175 -17.60 11.85 -13.89
CA ASP A 175 -16.90 11.59 -15.14
C ASP A 175 -16.42 10.11 -15.21
N PHE A 176 -16.02 9.56 -14.05
CA PHE A 176 -15.67 8.14 -13.94
C PHE A 176 -16.90 7.24 -14.12
N PHE A 177 -18.00 7.59 -13.47
CA PHE A 177 -19.25 6.83 -13.54
C PHE A 177 -19.86 6.90 -14.93
N GLN A 178 -19.89 8.08 -15.59
CA GLN A 178 -20.32 8.23 -16.97
C GLN A 178 -19.49 7.37 -17.93
N LYS A 179 -18.16 7.44 -17.82
CA LYS A 179 -17.24 6.67 -18.67
C LYS A 179 -17.32 5.15 -18.47
N HIS A 180 -17.74 4.68 -17.29
CA HIS A 180 -17.81 3.24 -16.97
C HIS A 180 -19.24 2.70 -16.94
N THR A 181 -20.28 3.51 -16.80
CA THR A 181 -21.69 3.08 -16.95
C THR A 181 -22.09 2.99 -18.42
N GLU A 182 -21.57 3.83 -19.29
CA GLU A 182 -21.77 3.70 -20.73
C GLU A 182 -21.11 2.43 -21.30
N LEU A 183 -20.03 1.91 -20.64
CA LEU A 183 -19.33 0.70 -21.00
C LEU A 183 -19.75 -0.50 -20.11
N ARG A 184 -20.99 -1.05 -20.31
CA ARG A 184 -21.34 -2.43 -19.92
C ARG A 184 -21.42 -2.78 -18.43
N TYR A 185 -21.95 -1.88 -17.56
CA TYR A 185 -22.22 -2.24 -16.16
C TYR A 185 -23.18 -3.44 -16.01
N LYS A 186 -24.11 -3.64 -16.97
CA LYS A 186 -25.07 -4.75 -16.94
C LYS A 186 -24.49 -6.13 -17.17
N GLU A 187 -23.37 -6.23 -17.89
CA GLU A 187 -22.76 -7.50 -18.30
C GLU A 187 -21.60 -7.96 -17.41
N ARG A 188 -21.22 -7.18 -16.41
CA ARG A 188 -20.07 -7.54 -15.55
C ARG A 188 -20.51 -8.39 -14.35
N GLY A 189 -19.71 -9.43 -14.06
CA GLY A 189 -19.89 -10.29 -12.89
C GLY A 189 -19.77 -9.52 -11.55
N VAL A 190 -20.20 -10.16 -10.46
CA VAL A 190 -20.23 -9.59 -9.10
C VAL A 190 -18.87 -9.01 -8.69
N ILE A 191 -17.77 -9.68 -9.02
CA ILE A 191 -16.40 -9.25 -8.68
C ILE A 191 -16.07 -7.88 -9.32
N ALA A 192 -16.46 -7.67 -10.56
CA ALA A 192 -16.24 -6.39 -11.24
C ALA A 192 -17.07 -5.24 -10.62
N LYS A 193 -18.28 -5.54 -10.16
CA LYS A 193 -19.13 -4.56 -9.45
C LYS A 193 -18.53 -4.17 -8.10
N ILE A 194 -17.99 -5.13 -7.35
CA ILE A 194 -17.27 -4.88 -6.08
C ILE A 194 -16.04 -4.01 -6.34
N GLY A 195 -15.25 -4.32 -7.38
CA GLY A 195 -14.09 -3.53 -7.77
C GLY A 195 -14.44 -2.07 -8.12
N ILE A 196 -15.52 -1.87 -8.88
CA ILE A 196 -16.03 -0.53 -9.22
C ILE A 196 -16.49 0.23 -7.97
N LEU A 197 -17.19 -0.43 -7.04
CA LEU A 197 -17.61 0.16 -5.77
C LEU A 197 -16.40 0.54 -4.90
N GLY A 198 -15.39 -0.35 -4.81
CA GLY A 198 -14.15 -0.08 -4.08
C GLY A 198 -13.40 1.12 -4.67
N TYR A 199 -13.29 1.19 -6.00
CA TYR A 199 -12.68 2.33 -6.69
C TYR A 199 -13.49 3.63 -6.50
N TYR A 200 -14.82 3.52 -6.43
CA TYR A 200 -15.69 4.66 -6.09
C TYR A 200 -15.42 5.19 -4.69
N ILE A 201 -15.40 4.31 -3.68
CA ILE A 201 -15.11 4.70 -2.29
C ILE A 201 -13.71 5.33 -2.18
N TYR A 202 -12.73 4.76 -2.89
CA TYR A 202 -11.38 5.28 -2.98
C TYR A 202 -11.35 6.72 -3.53
N ASN A 203 -12.00 6.98 -4.69
CA ASN A 203 -12.04 8.31 -5.29
C ASN A 203 -12.80 9.32 -4.43
N LEU A 204 -13.91 8.91 -3.80
CA LEU A 204 -14.67 9.75 -2.88
C LEU A 204 -13.81 10.15 -1.66
N ALA A 205 -13.06 9.21 -1.10
CA ALA A 205 -12.16 9.48 0.02
C ALA A 205 -11.05 10.46 -0.39
N ILE A 206 -10.46 10.29 -1.58
CA ILE A 206 -9.45 11.22 -2.11
C ILE A 206 -10.06 12.61 -2.32
N GLU A 207 -11.20 12.70 -3.00
CA GLU A 207 -11.84 13.99 -3.29
C GLU A 207 -12.22 14.72 -2.01
N ARG A 208 -12.73 14.02 -1.01
CA ARG A 208 -13.24 14.62 0.23
C ARG A 208 -12.13 14.98 1.21
N PHE A 209 -11.13 14.12 1.37
CA PHE A 209 -10.11 14.24 2.43
C PHE A 209 -8.75 14.74 1.95
N LEU A 210 -8.34 14.43 0.71
CA LEU A 210 -7.01 14.72 0.21
C LEU A 210 -6.97 15.81 -0.86
N SER A 211 -8.02 15.96 -1.65
CA SER A 211 -8.12 17.02 -2.67
C SER A 211 -7.93 18.45 -2.11
N PRO A 212 -8.41 18.78 -0.89
CA PRO A 212 -8.12 20.09 -0.29
C PRO A 212 -6.65 20.37 0.00
N THR A 213 -5.79 19.35 -0.02
CA THR A 213 -4.34 19.50 0.20
C THR A 213 -3.57 19.88 -1.06
N PHE A 214 -4.17 19.68 -2.23
CA PHE A 214 -3.58 20.07 -3.49
C PHE A 214 -4.33 21.31 -4.02
N PRO A 215 -3.72 22.52 -3.99
CA PRO A 215 -4.41 23.80 -4.24
C PRO A 215 -4.71 24.08 -5.70
N TYR A 216 -4.52 23.11 -6.59
CA TYR A 216 -4.96 23.31 -7.97
C TYR A 216 -6.49 23.31 -7.98
N LYS A 217 -7.06 24.53 -8.05
CA LYS A 217 -8.49 24.74 -8.22
C LYS A 217 -9.02 23.88 -9.36
N LYS A 218 -10.00 23.03 -9.01
CA LYS A 218 -10.92 22.35 -9.92
C LYS A 218 -10.34 21.87 -11.26
N ARG A 219 -10.09 20.56 -11.35
CA ARG A 219 -10.15 19.77 -12.60
C ARG A 219 -9.22 20.17 -13.76
N GLU A 220 -8.22 21.03 -13.55
CA GLU A 220 -7.29 21.39 -14.62
C GLU A 220 -6.03 20.54 -14.52
N VAL A 221 -5.69 19.90 -15.62
CA VAL A 221 -4.39 19.24 -15.81
C VAL A 221 -3.32 20.31 -15.81
N LYS A 222 -2.34 20.22 -14.91
CA LYS A 222 -1.20 21.13 -14.90
C LYS A 222 0.02 20.43 -15.48
N TYR A 223 0.66 21.09 -16.44
CA TYR A 223 1.92 20.65 -17.03
C TYR A 223 3.10 21.29 -16.31
N PHE A 224 4.16 20.51 -16.10
CA PHE A 224 5.40 20.93 -15.44
C PHE A 224 6.57 20.87 -16.44
N SER A 225 7.30 21.97 -16.59
CA SER A 225 8.57 22.01 -17.30
C SER A 225 9.64 21.19 -16.56
N GLU A 226 10.76 20.91 -17.20
CA GLU A 226 11.88 20.18 -16.57
C GLU A 226 12.42 20.88 -15.33
N ASP A 227 12.50 22.21 -15.35
CA ASP A 227 13.01 22.97 -14.20
C ASP A 227 12.00 23.02 -13.06
N GLU A 228 10.71 23.14 -13.35
CA GLU A 228 9.67 23.01 -12.34
C GLU A 228 9.65 21.62 -11.70
N ARG A 229 9.88 20.54 -12.47
CA ARG A 229 10.02 19.16 -11.93
C ARG A 229 11.23 19.04 -11.02
N LYS A 230 12.38 19.61 -11.37
CA LYS A 230 13.59 19.63 -10.52
C LYS A 230 13.32 20.37 -9.20
N GLN A 231 12.62 21.52 -9.25
CA GLN A 231 12.25 22.28 -8.06
C GLN A 231 11.25 21.51 -7.20
N TYR A 232 10.23 20.89 -7.82
CA TYR A 232 9.27 20.03 -7.15
C TYR A 232 9.97 18.87 -6.44
N TYR A 233 10.88 18.16 -7.10
CA TYR A 233 11.67 17.08 -6.51
C TYR A 233 12.45 17.54 -5.28
N LYS A 234 13.23 18.63 -5.39
CA LYS A 234 14.01 19.15 -4.25
C LYS A 234 13.13 19.45 -3.04
N ARG A 235 11.93 19.94 -3.28
CA ARG A 235 10.98 20.37 -2.26
C ARG A 235 10.23 19.19 -1.63
N PHE A 236 9.79 18.24 -2.42
CA PHE A 236 8.90 17.17 -1.98
C PHE A 236 9.58 15.84 -1.65
N ARG A 237 10.85 15.63 -2.00
CA ARG A 237 11.55 14.36 -1.76
C ARG A 237 11.56 13.93 -0.29
N LEU A 238 11.72 14.86 0.66
CA LEU A 238 11.69 14.55 2.09
C LEU A 238 10.28 14.22 2.57
N ILE A 239 9.27 14.94 2.07
CA ILE A 239 7.87 14.70 2.39
C ILE A 239 7.44 13.33 1.84
N MET A 240 7.87 12.97 0.63
CA MET A 240 7.64 11.63 0.09
C MET A 240 8.31 10.55 0.94
N ARG A 241 9.51 10.79 1.46
CA ARG A 241 10.14 9.88 2.43
C ARG A 241 9.33 9.72 3.72
N LEU A 242 8.72 10.78 4.24
CA LEU A 242 7.81 10.68 5.39
C LEU A 242 6.55 9.88 5.03
N TRP A 243 5.99 10.10 3.84
CA TRP A 243 4.86 9.32 3.35
C TRP A 243 5.17 7.82 3.24
N THR A 244 6.40 7.43 2.87
CA THR A 244 6.79 6.01 2.75
C THR A 244 6.69 5.23 4.07
N TRP A 245 6.78 5.92 5.21
CA TRP A 245 6.58 5.32 6.54
C TRP A 245 5.10 5.10 6.89
N ASN A 246 4.18 5.78 6.19
CA ASN A 246 2.73 5.57 6.33
C ASN A 246 2.19 4.45 5.44
N ALA A 247 3.03 3.81 4.65
CA ALA A 247 2.66 2.77 3.71
C ALA A 247 2.25 1.46 4.39
N ALA A 248 1.61 0.57 3.63
CA ALA A 248 1.06 -0.69 4.14
C ALA A 248 2.13 -1.61 4.75
N LYS A 249 3.28 -1.79 4.08
CA LYS A 249 4.35 -2.69 4.54
C LYS A 249 4.95 -2.27 5.89
N THR A 250 5.00 -0.97 6.20
CA THR A 250 5.45 -0.49 7.52
C THR A 250 4.53 -0.99 8.64
N LYS A 251 3.21 -0.91 8.42
CA LYS A 251 2.22 -1.43 9.37
C LYS A 251 2.29 -2.96 9.47
N ILE A 252 2.47 -3.65 8.34
CA ILE A 252 2.63 -5.11 8.31
C ILE A 252 3.84 -5.53 9.16
N VAL A 253 5.02 -4.91 8.98
CA VAL A 253 6.20 -5.24 9.78
C VAL A 253 5.96 -4.93 11.26
N PHE A 254 5.30 -3.82 11.57
CA PHE A 254 4.95 -3.50 12.95
C PHE A 254 4.00 -4.56 13.56
N ILE A 255 2.98 -5.00 12.82
CA ILE A 255 2.09 -6.09 13.24
C ILE A 255 2.87 -7.39 13.43
N VAL A 256 3.75 -7.76 12.48
CA VAL A 256 4.61 -8.94 12.57
C VAL A 256 5.43 -8.93 13.85
N LEU A 257 6.14 -7.82 14.11
CA LEU A 257 6.97 -7.70 15.32
C LEU A 257 6.13 -7.78 16.60
N CYS A 258 5.04 -7.04 16.67
CA CYS A 258 4.20 -7.05 17.86
C CYS A 258 3.56 -8.41 18.11
N THR A 259 3.11 -9.11 17.08
CA THR A 259 2.46 -10.42 17.23
C THR A 259 3.45 -11.54 17.47
N ALA A 260 4.65 -11.50 16.87
CA ALA A 260 5.73 -12.45 17.13
C ALA A 260 6.14 -12.47 18.61
N PHE A 261 6.13 -11.31 19.27
CA PHE A 261 6.43 -11.16 20.69
C PHE A 261 5.18 -11.08 21.58
N TYR A 262 3.99 -11.38 21.04
CA TYR A 262 2.71 -11.34 21.73
C TYR A 262 2.37 -9.98 22.39
N GLN A 263 2.82 -8.87 21.78
CA GLN A 263 2.64 -7.52 22.30
C GLN A 263 1.40 -6.82 21.72
N LYS A 264 0.22 -7.42 21.92
CA LYS A 264 -1.06 -6.95 21.35
C LYS A 264 -1.44 -5.53 21.77
N LYS A 265 -1.17 -5.16 23.03
CA LYS A 265 -1.45 -3.80 23.53
C LYS A 265 -0.60 -2.77 22.82
N ILE A 266 0.70 -3.06 22.61
CA ILE A 266 1.62 -2.20 21.88
C ILE A 266 1.19 -2.09 20.42
N MET A 267 0.74 -3.19 19.81
CA MET A 267 0.22 -3.20 18.44
C MET A 267 -0.98 -2.25 18.29
N ILE A 268 -1.99 -2.40 19.14
CA ILE A 268 -3.20 -1.56 19.10
C ILE A 268 -2.84 -0.09 19.35
N PHE A 269 -2.03 0.19 20.38
CA PHE A 269 -1.59 1.54 20.69
C PHE A 269 -0.80 2.18 19.53
N GLY A 270 0.13 1.45 18.93
CA GLY A 270 0.90 1.92 17.78
C GLY A 270 0.01 2.24 16.58
N LEU A 271 -0.91 1.34 16.23
CA LEU A 271 -1.84 1.54 15.11
C LEU A 271 -2.81 2.71 15.34
N LEU A 272 -3.29 2.89 16.59
CA LEU A 272 -4.22 3.98 16.93
C LEU A 272 -3.54 5.33 17.11
N LEU A 273 -2.34 5.39 17.70
CA LEU A 273 -1.74 6.64 18.07
C LEU A 273 -0.53 6.99 17.21
N VAL A 274 0.49 6.13 17.19
CA VAL A 274 1.78 6.44 16.54
C VAL A 274 1.61 6.67 15.05
N PHE A 275 0.95 5.73 14.34
CA PHE A 275 0.74 5.85 12.90
C PHE A 275 -0.20 6.99 12.51
N ASN A 276 -1.20 7.30 13.34
CA ASN A 276 -2.08 8.44 13.09
C ASN A 276 -1.36 9.78 13.30
N LEU A 277 -0.55 9.90 14.34
CA LEU A 277 0.27 11.11 14.55
C LEU A 277 1.27 11.30 13.40
N LEU A 278 1.96 10.24 13.00
CA LEU A 278 2.87 10.28 11.85
C LEU A 278 2.15 10.71 10.57
N TRP A 279 0.95 10.17 10.32
CA TRP A 279 0.14 10.53 9.16
C TRP A 279 -0.28 12.00 9.18
N ILE A 280 -0.79 12.49 10.33
CA ILE A 280 -1.19 13.91 10.51
C ILE A 280 -0.01 14.83 10.31
N MET A 281 1.15 14.53 10.91
CA MET A 281 2.37 15.32 10.73
C MET A 281 2.82 15.37 9.27
N THR A 282 2.81 14.22 8.60
CA THR A 282 3.17 14.13 7.17
C THR A 282 2.21 14.92 6.30
N PHE A 283 0.91 14.83 6.60
CA PHE A 283 -0.15 15.56 5.90
C PHE A 283 0.01 17.08 6.07
N ILE A 284 0.24 17.56 7.29
CA ILE A 284 0.47 18.97 7.57
C ILE A 284 1.74 19.47 6.88
N ALA A 285 2.84 18.70 6.95
CA ALA A 285 4.09 19.02 6.26
C ALA A 285 3.90 19.12 4.75
N HIS A 286 3.12 18.21 4.16
CA HIS A 286 2.78 18.24 2.74
C HIS A 286 2.01 19.51 2.40
N LYS A 287 0.97 19.83 3.17
CA LYS A 287 0.13 21.01 2.99
C LYS A 287 0.93 22.32 3.09
N ILE A 288 1.73 22.50 4.15
CA ILE A 288 2.55 23.70 4.33
C ILE A 288 3.51 23.90 3.16
N ASN A 289 4.19 22.84 2.72
CA ASN A 289 5.13 22.93 1.61
C ASN A 289 4.44 23.22 0.28
N PHE A 290 3.19 22.87 0.13
CA PHE A 290 2.43 23.17 -1.07
C PHE A 290 2.03 24.64 -1.14
N TYR A 291 1.55 25.22 -0.04
CA TYR A 291 1.08 26.61 0.01
C TYR A 291 2.19 27.68 0.09
N LYS A 292 3.41 27.33 0.43
CA LYS A 292 4.51 28.31 0.54
C LYS A 292 4.91 29.00 -0.78
N LYS A 293 4.25 28.75 -1.91
CA LYS A 293 4.57 29.28 -3.23
C LYS A 293 3.36 29.56 -4.15
N SER A 294 2.16 29.72 -3.57
CA SER A 294 1.05 30.33 -4.32
C SER A 294 1.02 31.86 -4.02
#